data_bf61cac04e8b31871ed73b2b2bdf36e2
#
_entry.id   bf61cac04e8b31871ed73b2b2bdf36e2
#
_cell.length_a   1.000
_cell.length_b   1.000
_cell.length_c   1.000
_cell.angle_alpha   90.00
_cell.angle_beta   90.00
_cell.angle_gamma   90.00
#
_symmetry.space_group_name_H-M   'P 1'
#
loop_
_entity.id
_entity.type
_entity.pdbx_description
1 polymer ?
#
loop_
_entity_poly.entity_id
_entity_poly.type
_entity_poly.pdbx_seq_one_letter_code
_entity_poly.pdbx_strand_id
1 'polypeptide(L)'
;NAFPYSILNRFIATVVGERAMTSSVDELRAKVEQYRSEGLNTQQIADEMSLSQTTIKWLSSGGVGSDDRPEDIRVGWRSIAVKAGRIEAISYVFCDIIEEEIGEDVDTVVGISINGIAFAQAVGGQLDLDIAISRSISDDGGGHISEVFADVEGKRCVVVDDVLSGGTTMTKTVNNLRAAGADVKLCLVLANKSHRDEVEGVPLRGLVRVVTV
;
A
#
# COMPACT_ATOMS: atom_id res chain seq x y z
N ASN A 1 -19.11 31.06 6.79
CA ASN A 1 -17.80 30.63 7.29
C ASN A 1 -16.87 30.53 6.10
N ALA A 2 -16.06 31.57 5.89
CA ALA A 2 -15.07 31.59 4.83
C ALA A 2 -13.86 30.74 5.24
N PHE A 3 -13.44 29.79 4.37
CA PHE A 3 -12.19 29.09 4.51
C PHE A 3 -11.03 30.08 4.60
N PRO A 4 -10.15 30.00 5.60
CA PRO A 4 -9.08 30.98 5.75
C PRO A 4 -8.09 30.88 4.60
N TYR A 5 -7.83 31.99 3.91
CA TYR A 5 -6.86 32.10 2.80
C TYR A 5 -5.45 31.61 3.15
N SER A 6 -5.10 31.50 4.42
CA SER A 6 -3.85 30.92 4.91
C SER A 6 -3.69 29.41 4.62
N ILE A 7 -4.81 28.67 4.51
CA ILE A 7 -4.81 27.24 4.17
C ILE A 7 -4.58 27.08 2.67
N LEU A 8 -5.17 27.94 1.83
CA LEU A 8 -5.02 27.89 0.38
C LEU A 8 -3.56 28.20 -0.04
N ASN A 9 -2.92 29.19 0.56
CA ASN A 9 -1.53 29.52 0.29
C ASN A 9 -0.53 28.45 0.76
N ARG A 10 -0.82 27.74 1.88
CA ARG A 10 -0.05 26.57 2.28
C ARG A 10 -0.27 25.39 1.33
N PHE A 11 -1.47 25.25 0.79
CA PHE A 11 -1.79 24.19 -0.19
C PHE A 11 -1.02 24.40 -1.50
N ILE A 12 -1.00 25.63 -2.02
CA ILE A 12 -0.28 25.99 -3.25
C ILE A 12 1.24 25.79 -3.08
N ALA A 13 1.82 26.17 -1.95
CA ALA A 13 3.25 25.99 -1.68
C ALA A 13 3.65 24.50 -1.57
N THR A 14 2.74 23.63 -1.13
CA THR A 14 2.98 22.18 -1.03
C THR A 14 2.81 21.48 -2.39
N VAL A 15 1.88 21.94 -3.22
CA VAL A 15 1.63 21.38 -4.57
C VAL A 15 2.71 21.79 -5.57
N VAL A 16 3.25 23.01 -5.45
CA VAL A 16 4.34 23.50 -6.32
C VAL A 16 5.71 22.83 -6.00
N GLY A 17 5.83 22.18 -4.84
CA GLY A 17 7.04 21.40 -4.45
C GLY A 17 7.09 19.97 -4.98
N GLU A 18 6.04 19.45 -5.63
CA GLU A 18 6.13 18.19 -6.38
C GLU A 18 6.91 18.43 -7.68
N ARG A 19 8.23 18.20 -7.62
CA ARG A 19 9.05 18.06 -8.84
C ARG A 19 8.32 17.13 -9.79
N ALA A 20 8.21 17.57 -11.05
CA ALA A 20 7.60 16.80 -12.13
C ALA A 20 7.97 15.31 -12.01
N MET A 21 6.96 14.42 -11.94
CA MET A 21 7.14 12.97 -11.73
C MET A 21 7.77 12.25 -12.93
N THR A 22 8.33 12.97 -13.89
CA THR A 22 9.08 12.45 -15.03
C THR A 22 10.55 12.30 -14.67
N SER A 23 10.88 11.24 -13.93
CA SER A 23 12.29 10.84 -13.76
C SER A 23 12.73 10.01 -14.97
N SER A 24 13.91 10.28 -15.50
CA SER A 24 14.52 9.43 -16.52
C SER A 24 14.79 8.03 -15.97
N VAL A 25 14.92 7.02 -16.84
CA VAL A 25 15.26 5.65 -16.43
C VAL A 25 16.58 5.63 -15.65
N ASP A 26 17.53 6.46 -16.05
CA ASP A 26 18.85 6.54 -15.38
C ASP A 26 18.75 7.15 -13.98
N GLU A 27 17.90 8.17 -13.78
CA GLU A 27 17.61 8.71 -12.45
C GLU A 27 16.91 7.68 -11.55
N LEU A 28 15.97 6.91 -12.09
CA LEU A 28 15.32 5.83 -11.35
C LEU A 28 16.32 4.75 -10.94
N ARG A 29 17.23 4.35 -11.83
CA ARG A 29 18.29 3.39 -11.53
C ARG A 29 19.21 3.89 -10.43
N ALA A 30 19.72 5.11 -10.56
CA ALA A 30 20.60 5.71 -9.55
C ALA A 30 19.92 5.69 -8.17
N LYS A 31 18.61 5.93 -8.11
CA LYS A 31 17.84 5.90 -6.88
C LYS A 31 17.67 4.49 -6.32
N VAL A 32 17.43 3.49 -7.18
CA VAL A 32 17.40 2.08 -6.77
C VAL A 32 18.74 1.64 -6.18
N GLU A 33 19.85 1.99 -6.83
CA GLU A 33 21.20 1.68 -6.33
C GLU A 33 21.49 2.37 -5.00
N GLN A 34 21.09 3.63 -4.85
CA GLN A 34 21.19 4.35 -3.59
C GLN A 34 20.46 3.59 -2.47
N TYR A 35 19.18 3.27 -2.63
CA TYR A 35 18.40 2.56 -1.61
C TYR A 35 18.95 1.16 -1.30
N ARG A 36 19.49 0.46 -2.30
CA ARG A 36 20.21 -0.81 -2.05
C ARG A 36 21.44 -0.63 -1.20
N SER A 37 22.22 0.42 -1.44
CA SER A 37 23.40 0.76 -0.62
C SER A 37 23.02 1.14 0.82
N GLU A 38 21.82 1.65 1.03
CA GLU A 38 21.22 1.94 2.34
C GLU A 38 20.66 0.67 3.02
N GLY A 39 20.66 -0.48 2.33
CA GLY A 39 20.25 -1.79 2.87
C GLY A 39 18.76 -2.13 2.65
N LEU A 40 18.04 -1.37 1.83
CA LEU A 40 16.64 -1.68 1.52
C LEU A 40 16.56 -2.90 0.58
N ASN A 41 15.61 -3.79 0.86
CA ASN A 41 15.27 -4.89 -0.03
C ASN A 41 14.36 -4.43 -1.20
N THR A 42 14.14 -5.31 -2.18
CA THR A 42 13.37 -4.98 -3.39
C THR A 42 11.94 -4.49 -3.07
N GLN A 43 11.28 -5.09 -2.07
CA GLN A 43 9.94 -4.67 -1.65
C GLN A 43 9.96 -3.25 -1.07
N GLN A 44 10.87 -2.97 -0.14
CA GLN A 44 11.00 -1.66 0.50
C GLN A 44 11.31 -0.56 -0.53
N ILE A 45 12.17 -0.87 -1.52
CA ILE A 45 12.45 0.06 -2.62
C ILE A 45 11.21 0.29 -3.48
N ALA A 46 10.43 -0.75 -3.75
CA ALA A 46 9.18 -0.65 -4.50
C ALA A 46 8.18 0.26 -3.78
N ASP A 47 8.04 0.12 -2.46
CA ASP A 47 7.18 0.94 -1.62
C ASP A 47 7.64 2.41 -1.62
N GLU A 48 8.95 2.67 -1.40
CA GLU A 48 9.52 4.03 -1.40
C GLU A 48 9.39 4.74 -2.75
N MET A 49 9.51 3.99 -3.84
CA MET A 49 9.44 4.55 -5.20
C MET A 49 8.01 4.54 -5.78
N SER A 50 7.06 3.90 -5.12
CA SER A 50 5.68 3.64 -5.61
C SER A 50 5.68 2.95 -6.98
N LEU A 51 6.58 1.98 -7.15
CA LEU A 51 6.76 1.16 -8.34
C LEU A 51 6.50 -0.32 -8.01
N SER A 52 6.30 -1.15 -9.04
CA SER A 52 6.19 -2.60 -8.84
C SER A 52 7.56 -3.23 -8.53
N GLN A 53 7.57 -4.35 -7.81
CA GLN A 53 8.80 -5.13 -7.61
C GLN A 53 9.43 -5.57 -8.94
N THR A 54 8.61 -5.87 -9.94
CA THR A 54 9.08 -6.22 -11.29
C THR A 54 9.86 -5.07 -11.91
N THR A 55 9.36 -3.84 -11.79
CA THR A 55 10.05 -2.64 -12.26
C THR A 55 11.37 -2.41 -11.51
N ILE A 56 11.38 -2.60 -10.18
CA ILE A 56 12.62 -2.46 -9.40
C ILE A 56 13.65 -3.52 -9.80
N LYS A 57 13.25 -4.78 -10.00
CA LYS A 57 14.14 -5.84 -10.50
C LYS A 57 14.71 -5.51 -11.88
N TRP A 58 13.87 -5.02 -12.79
CA TRP A 58 14.30 -4.59 -14.12
C TRP A 58 15.28 -3.42 -14.06
N LEU A 59 15.01 -2.40 -13.25
CA LEU A 59 15.92 -1.27 -13.04
C LEU A 59 17.29 -1.73 -12.48
N SER A 60 17.28 -2.73 -11.59
CA SER A 60 18.49 -3.28 -10.96
C SER A 60 19.32 -4.15 -11.90
N SER A 61 18.71 -4.82 -12.87
CA SER A 61 19.42 -5.68 -13.84
C SER A 61 20.10 -4.92 -14.99
N GLY A 62 20.08 -3.59 -14.95
CA GLY A 62 20.65 -2.74 -15.98
C GLY A 62 19.71 -2.45 -17.16
N GLY A 63 18.48 -3.00 -17.15
CA GLY A 63 17.43 -2.71 -18.14
C GLY A 63 17.92 -2.86 -19.59
N VAL A 64 18.53 -3.98 -19.91
CA VAL A 64 19.07 -4.25 -21.25
C VAL A 64 17.91 -4.60 -22.18
N GLY A 65 17.58 -3.69 -23.09
CA GLY A 65 16.58 -3.84 -24.12
C GLY A 65 15.34 -2.96 -23.88
N SER A 66 15.03 -2.09 -24.82
CA SER A 66 13.83 -1.24 -24.77
C SER A 66 12.52 -2.03 -24.83
N ASP A 67 12.58 -3.28 -25.31
CA ASP A 67 11.40 -4.13 -25.53
C ASP A 67 10.93 -4.89 -24.28
N ASP A 68 11.78 -5.00 -23.23
CA ASP A 68 11.48 -5.70 -21.98
C ASP A 68 11.13 -4.76 -20.81
N ARG A 69 10.91 -3.47 -21.07
CA ARG A 69 10.55 -2.52 -20.01
C ARG A 69 9.16 -2.88 -19.45
N PRO A 70 9.02 -3.17 -18.14
CA PRO A 70 7.72 -3.41 -17.55
C PRO A 70 6.83 -2.16 -17.68
N GLU A 71 5.59 -2.36 -18.11
CA GLU A 71 4.57 -1.32 -17.98
C GLU A 71 4.26 -1.10 -16.51
N ASP A 72 4.49 0.10 -16.04
CA ASP A 72 4.21 0.47 -14.66
C ASP A 72 3.79 1.94 -14.57
N ILE A 73 2.86 2.21 -13.68
CA ILE A 73 2.35 3.54 -13.39
C ILE A 73 2.77 3.92 -11.98
N ARG A 74 3.45 5.03 -11.84
CA ARG A 74 3.81 5.55 -10.53
C ARG A 74 2.64 6.28 -9.90
N VAL A 75 2.19 5.82 -8.73
CA VAL A 75 1.16 6.48 -7.93
C VAL A 75 1.83 7.23 -6.79
N GLY A 76 1.83 8.57 -6.87
CA GLY A 76 2.34 9.42 -5.79
C GLY A 76 1.22 9.82 -4.84
N TRP A 77 1.30 9.43 -3.59
CA TRP A 77 0.31 9.79 -2.56
C TRP A 77 0.90 10.54 -1.37
N ARG A 78 2.14 11.04 -1.51
CA ARG A 78 2.84 11.81 -0.49
C ARG A 78 2.00 12.97 0.07
N SER A 79 1.19 13.62 -0.76
CA SER A 79 0.28 14.69 -0.32
C SER A 79 -0.72 14.24 0.75
N ILE A 80 -1.06 12.95 0.79
CA ILE A 80 -1.87 12.32 1.84
C ILE A 80 -0.97 11.91 3.01
N ALA A 81 0.09 11.17 2.75
CA ALA A 81 0.95 10.52 3.74
C ALA A 81 1.54 11.49 4.79
N VAL A 82 1.89 12.72 4.38
CA VAL A 82 2.58 13.70 5.25
C VAL A 82 1.68 14.33 6.32
N LYS A 83 0.39 14.01 6.39
CA LYS A 83 -0.57 14.58 7.34
C LYS A 83 -1.48 13.51 7.93
N ALA A 84 -1.39 13.31 9.25
CA ALA A 84 -2.23 12.34 9.97
C ALA A 84 -3.73 12.55 9.69
N GLY A 85 -4.24 13.77 9.76
CA GLY A 85 -5.66 14.05 9.48
C GLY A 85 -6.10 13.76 8.03
N ARG A 86 -5.17 13.62 7.07
CA ARG A 86 -5.50 13.16 5.71
C ARG A 86 -5.57 11.64 5.64
N ILE A 87 -4.70 10.95 6.36
CA ILE A 87 -4.79 9.50 6.55
C ILE A 87 -6.12 9.16 7.22
N GLU A 88 -6.48 9.85 8.30
CA GLU A 88 -7.77 9.68 8.98
C GLU A 88 -8.95 9.88 8.03
N ALA A 89 -8.95 10.96 7.22
CA ALA A 89 -10.02 11.23 6.26
C ALA A 89 -10.19 10.11 5.21
N ILE A 90 -9.09 9.56 4.70
CA ILE A 90 -9.10 8.40 3.79
C ILE A 90 -9.58 7.15 4.53
N SER A 91 -9.19 6.97 5.79
CA SER A 91 -9.58 5.82 6.59
C SER A 91 -11.08 5.82 6.92
N TYR A 92 -11.74 6.99 7.02
CA TYR A 92 -13.21 7.03 7.08
C TYR A 92 -13.86 6.42 5.84
N VAL A 93 -13.31 6.66 4.65
CA VAL A 93 -13.81 6.02 3.42
C VAL A 93 -13.56 4.51 3.46
N PHE A 94 -12.42 4.06 3.99
CA PHE A 94 -12.17 2.62 4.20
C PHE A 94 -13.17 2.00 5.18
N CYS A 95 -13.49 2.68 6.28
CA CYS A 95 -14.49 2.21 7.24
C CYS A 95 -15.88 2.07 6.60
N ASP A 96 -16.31 3.07 5.82
CA ASP A 96 -17.57 3.05 5.08
C ASP A 96 -17.65 1.84 4.12
N ILE A 97 -16.56 1.54 3.39
CA ILE A 97 -16.48 0.36 2.52
C ILE A 97 -16.53 -0.95 3.33
N ILE A 98 -15.83 -1.00 4.47
CA ILE A 98 -15.86 -2.19 5.35
C ILE A 98 -17.29 -2.44 5.83
N GLU A 99 -17.98 -1.40 6.29
CA GLU A 99 -19.37 -1.49 6.74
C GLU A 99 -20.32 -1.92 5.61
N GLU A 100 -20.13 -1.40 4.39
CA GLU A 100 -20.93 -1.78 3.21
C GLU A 100 -20.71 -3.23 2.79
N GLU A 101 -19.45 -3.71 2.74
CA GLU A 101 -19.10 -5.02 2.17
C GLU A 101 -19.29 -6.17 3.15
N ILE A 102 -18.98 -5.96 4.43
CA ILE A 102 -18.95 -7.03 5.45
C ILE A 102 -19.63 -6.67 6.77
N GLY A 103 -20.10 -5.42 6.96
CA GLY A 103 -20.77 -4.98 8.18
C GLY A 103 -19.87 -5.16 9.42
N GLU A 104 -20.47 -5.76 10.48
CA GLU A 104 -19.77 -6.05 11.75
C GLU A 104 -18.98 -7.38 11.70
N ASP A 105 -18.85 -8.02 10.51
CA ASP A 105 -18.18 -9.32 10.36
C ASP A 105 -16.66 -9.17 10.26
N VAL A 106 -16.07 -8.38 11.17
CA VAL A 106 -14.64 -8.09 11.25
C VAL A 106 -14.19 -7.97 12.70
N ASP A 107 -13.00 -8.52 13.01
CA ASP A 107 -12.38 -8.47 14.34
C ASP A 107 -11.06 -7.70 14.31
N THR A 108 -10.33 -7.78 13.20
CA THR A 108 -8.95 -7.31 13.12
C THR A 108 -8.67 -6.65 11.79
N VAL A 109 -8.03 -5.48 11.82
CA VAL A 109 -7.47 -4.85 10.64
C VAL A 109 -5.97 -5.13 10.54
N VAL A 110 -5.52 -5.63 9.40
CA VAL A 110 -4.13 -6.02 9.14
C VAL A 110 -3.48 -5.01 8.23
N GLY A 111 -2.47 -4.29 8.73
CA GLY A 111 -1.68 -3.37 7.90
C GLY A 111 -0.47 -4.07 7.27
N ILE A 112 -0.28 -3.90 5.97
CA ILE A 112 0.96 -4.35 5.31
C ILE A 112 2.06 -3.32 5.56
N SER A 113 3.18 -3.77 6.08
CA SER A 113 4.34 -2.92 6.39
C SER A 113 5.01 -2.46 5.08
N ILE A 114 5.25 -1.18 4.93
CA ILE A 114 5.26 -0.07 5.92
C ILE A 114 4.00 0.80 5.81
N ASN A 115 3.52 1.03 4.60
CA ASN A 115 2.54 2.08 4.29
C ASN A 115 1.13 1.76 4.79
N GLY A 116 0.73 0.49 4.73
CA GLY A 116 -0.56 0.02 5.25
C GLY A 116 -0.75 0.19 6.76
N ILE A 117 0.35 0.31 7.52
CA ILE A 117 0.28 0.46 8.99
C ILE A 117 -0.49 1.73 9.39
N ALA A 118 -0.25 2.84 8.70
CA ALA A 118 -0.91 4.10 9.03
C ALA A 118 -2.43 4.02 8.82
N PHE A 119 -2.87 3.35 7.76
CA PHE A 119 -4.28 3.10 7.48
C PHE A 119 -4.89 2.11 8.48
N ALA A 120 -4.19 1.01 8.79
CA ALA A 120 -4.66 0.03 9.78
C ALA A 120 -4.87 0.67 11.15
N GLN A 121 -3.93 1.52 11.61
CA GLN A 121 -4.05 2.26 12.86
C GLN A 121 -5.28 3.17 12.86
N ALA A 122 -5.52 3.89 11.78
CA ALA A 122 -6.64 4.82 11.71
C ALA A 122 -8.00 4.08 11.59
N VAL A 123 -8.09 3.02 10.77
CA VAL A 123 -9.30 2.18 10.65
C VAL A 123 -9.59 1.48 11.97
N GLY A 124 -8.59 0.84 12.59
CA GLY A 124 -8.75 0.17 13.87
C GLY A 124 -9.23 1.11 14.97
N GLY A 125 -8.71 2.35 15.01
CA GLY A 125 -9.17 3.36 15.96
C GLY A 125 -10.59 3.88 15.70
N GLN A 126 -11.06 3.90 14.45
CA GLN A 126 -12.40 4.35 14.09
C GLN A 126 -13.47 3.28 14.30
N LEU A 127 -13.15 2.01 14.05
CA LEU A 127 -14.08 0.87 14.16
C LEU A 127 -13.90 0.06 15.46
N ASP A 128 -12.99 0.48 16.35
CA ASP A 128 -12.64 -0.24 17.60
C ASP A 128 -12.21 -1.69 17.35
N LEU A 129 -11.33 -1.89 16.34
CA LEU A 129 -10.82 -3.19 15.93
C LEU A 129 -9.41 -3.43 16.45
N ASP A 130 -9.07 -4.71 16.65
CA ASP A 130 -7.69 -5.15 16.87
C ASP A 130 -6.82 -4.82 15.64
N ILE A 131 -5.51 -4.59 15.87
CA ILE A 131 -4.55 -4.28 14.81
C ILE A 131 -3.50 -5.37 14.73
N ALA A 132 -3.31 -5.95 13.56
CA ALA A 132 -2.21 -6.84 13.23
C ALA A 132 -1.32 -6.24 12.13
N ILE A 133 -0.04 -6.64 12.10
CA ILE A 133 0.92 -6.13 11.11
C ILE A 133 1.55 -7.30 10.36
N SER A 134 1.40 -7.29 9.04
CA SER A 134 2.09 -8.19 8.13
C SER A 134 3.36 -7.54 7.59
N ARG A 135 4.50 -8.26 7.68
CA ARG A 135 5.82 -7.79 7.19
C ARG A 135 6.33 -8.69 6.08
N SER A 136 6.89 -8.10 5.04
CA SER A 136 7.74 -8.83 4.09
C SER A 136 9.16 -8.93 4.65
N ILE A 137 9.69 -10.14 4.84
CA ILE A 137 11.01 -10.34 5.47
C ILE A 137 12.11 -10.46 4.42
N SER A 138 11.80 -10.99 3.23
CA SER A 138 12.79 -11.26 2.19
C SER A 138 12.21 -11.11 0.78
N ASP A 139 13.11 -10.89 -0.19
CA ASP A 139 12.75 -10.87 -1.62
C ASP A 139 12.15 -12.22 -2.10
N ASP A 140 12.51 -13.33 -1.45
CA ASP A 140 12.04 -14.69 -1.77
C ASP A 140 10.64 -15.00 -1.21
N GLY A 141 10.04 -14.05 -0.49
CA GLY A 141 8.61 -14.07 -0.18
C GLY A 141 8.20 -14.66 1.15
N GLY A 142 9.09 -14.75 2.12
CA GLY A 142 8.69 -14.97 3.50
C GLY A 142 7.92 -13.75 4.03
N GLY A 143 6.66 -13.95 4.45
CA GLY A 143 5.90 -12.97 5.21
C GLY A 143 5.90 -13.36 6.68
N HIS A 144 5.82 -12.37 7.57
CA HIS A 144 5.73 -12.57 9.02
C HIS A 144 4.60 -11.70 9.58
N ILE A 145 3.74 -12.31 10.37
CA ILE A 145 2.76 -11.58 11.17
C ILE A 145 3.45 -11.25 12.49
N SER A 146 3.41 -9.98 12.87
CA SER A 146 4.15 -9.51 14.05
C SER A 146 3.48 -9.98 15.35
N GLU A 147 4.18 -10.76 16.14
CA GLU A 147 3.72 -11.28 17.44
C GLU A 147 3.53 -10.19 18.52
N VAL A 148 3.96 -8.94 18.26
CA VAL A 148 3.79 -7.80 19.17
C VAL A 148 2.40 -7.20 19.09
N PHE A 149 1.73 -7.38 17.94
CA PHE A 149 0.37 -6.91 17.67
C PHE A 149 -0.65 -8.04 17.91
N ALA A 150 -1.90 -7.80 17.53
CA ALA A 150 -2.96 -8.78 17.76
C ALA A 150 -2.69 -10.10 17.04
N ASP A 151 -3.07 -11.20 17.69
CA ASP A 151 -3.13 -12.53 17.09
C ASP A 151 -4.26 -12.56 16.06
N VAL A 152 -4.08 -13.37 15.01
CA VAL A 152 -5.03 -13.48 13.90
C VAL A 152 -5.74 -14.84 13.84
N GLU A 153 -5.34 -15.81 14.69
CA GLU A 153 -5.94 -17.16 14.70
C GLU A 153 -7.43 -17.08 15.04
N GLY A 154 -8.26 -17.63 14.16
CA GLY A 154 -9.72 -17.62 14.30
C GLY A 154 -10.38 -16.24 14.13
N LYS A 155 -9.62 -15.20 13.76
CA LYS A 155 -10.12 -13.83 13.59
C LYS A 155 -10.57 -13.57 12.15
N ARG A 156 -11.61 -12.74 12.01
CA ARG A 156 -12.08 -12.21 10.71
C ARG A 156 -11.28 -10.94 10.42
N CYS A 157 -10.49 -10.97 9.36
CA CYS A 157 -9.50 -9.96 9.07
C CYS A 157 -9.82 -9.15 7.81
N VAL A 158 -9.60 -7.84 7.88
CA VAL A 158 -9.50 -6.95 6.72
C VAL A 158 -8.04 -6.57 6.52
N VAL A 159 -7.53 -6.68 5.29
CA VAL A 159 -6.14 -6.31 4.97
C VAL A 159 -6.12 -4.95 4.28
N VAL A 160 -5.28 -4.04 4.76
CA VAL A 160 -5.16 -2.69 4.20
C VAL A 160 -3.73 -2.37 3.76
N ASP A 161 -3.62 -1.66 2.62
CA ASP A 161 -2.36 -1.16 2.09
C ASP A 161 -2.57 0.15 1.32
N ASP A 162 -1.47 0.80 0.89
CA ASP A 162 -1.55 2.01 0.07
C ASP A 162 -1.76 1.70 -1.42
N VAL A 163 -0.92 0.88 -2.02
CA VAL A 163 -0.92 0.65 -3.47
C VAL A 163 -0.80 -0.83 -3.81
N LEU A 164 -1.80 -1.36 -4.50
CA LEU A 164 -1.68 -2.68 -5.13
C LEU A 164 -1.16 -2.52 -6.56
N SER A 165 0.04 -3.03 -6.80
CA SER A 165 0.67 -3.10 -8.12
C SER A 165 0.42 -4.47 -8.77
N GLY A 166 1.42 -5.34 -8.80
CA GLY A 166 1.30 -6.72 -9.30
C GLY A 166 0.51 -7.67 -8.38
N GLY A 167 0.22 -7.24 -7.15
CA GLY A 167 -0.55 -8.02 -6.16
C GLY A 167 0.26 -9.07 -5.40
N THR A 168 1.54 -9.25 -5.69
CA THR A 168 2.38 -10.30 -5.06
C THR A 168 2.41 -10.18 -3.54
N THR A 169 2.58 -8.99 -3.00
CA THR A 169 2.61 -8.74 -1.55
C THR A 169 1.27 -9.06 -0.91
N MET A 170 0.18 -8.57 -1.49
CA MET A 170 -1.17 -8.82 -0.98
C MET A 170 -1.51 -10.32 -1.02
N THR A 171 -1.21 -11.02 -2.13
CA THR A 171 -1.38 -12.48 -2.26
C THR A 171 -0.64 -13.23 -1.15
N LYS A 172 0.63 -12.89 -0.92
CA LYS A 172 1.42 -13.51 0.15
C LYS A 172 0.85 -13.24 1.53
N THR A 173 0.41 -12.01 1.78
CA THR A 173 -0.22 -11.63 3.04
C THR A 173 -1.49 -12.42 3.30
N VAL A 174 -2.39 -12.53 2.32
CA VAL A 174 -3.62 -13.33 2.44
C VAL A 174 -3.30 -14.80 2.74
N ASN A 175 -2.34 -15.39 2.02
CA ASN A 175 -1.95 -16.78 2.23
C ASN A 175 -1.31 -17.00 3.62
N ASN A 176 -0.47 -16.09 4.08
CA ASN A 176 0.15 -16.17 5.41
C ASN A 176 -0.90 -16.03 6.54
N LEU A 177 -1.85 -15.13 6.40
CA LEU A 177 -2.94 -14.97 7.35
C LEU A 177 -3.81 -16.23 7.43
N ARG A 178 -4.18 -16.80 6.28
CA ARG A 178 -4.91 -18.07 6.24
C ARG A 178 -4.13 -19.23 6.85
N ALA A 179 -2.83 -19.30 6.59
CA ALA A 179 -1.95 -20.30 7.21
C ALA A 179 -1.84 -20.13 8.73
N ALA A 180 -2.00 -18.90 9.24
CA ALA A 180 -2.08 -18.58 10.66
C ALA A 180 -3.50 -18.75 11.24
N GLY A 181 -4.47 -19.27 10.48
CA GLY A 181 -5.83 -19.55 10.94
C GLY A 181 -6.80 -18.36 10.84
N ALA A 182 -6.44 -17.27 10.17
CA ALA A 182 -7.32 -16.14 9.97
C ALA A 182 -8.37 -16.39 8.85
N ASP A 183 -9.53 -15.80 9.00
CA ASP A 183 -10.56 -15.68 7.95
C ASP A 183 -10.48 -14.30 7.31
N VAL A 184 -9.80 -14.20 6.15
CA VAL A 184 -9.62 -12.91 5.45
C VAL A 184 -10.87 -12.60 4.63
N LYS A 185 -11.55 -11.52 5.00
CA LYS A 185 -12.85 -11.11 4.44
C LYS A 185 -12.73 -10.10 3.30
N LEU A 186 -11.77 -9.16 3.38
CA LEU A 186 -11.67 -8.04 2.46
C LEU A 186 -10.23 -7.55 2.37
N CYS A 187 -9.82 -7.13 1.17
CA CYS A 187 -8.59 -6.39 0.92
C CYS A 187 -8.94 -4.97 0.47
N LEU A 188 -8.32 -3.95 1.09
CA LEU A 188 -8.53 -2.55 0.78
C LEU A 188 -7.21 -1.86 0.44
N VAL A 189 -7.22 -1.02 -0.60
CA VAL A 189 -6.06 -0.21 -0.98
C VAL A 189 -6.49 1.19 -1.39
N LEU A 190 -5.63 2.18 -1.15
CA LEU A 190 -5.85 3.53 -1.66
C LEU A 190 -5.86 3.53 -3.20
N ALA A 191 -4.89 2.84 -3.83
CA ALA A 191 -4.82 2.75 -5.29
C ALA A 191 -4.60 1.31 -5.77
N ASN A 192 -5.49 0.85 -6.66
CA ASN A 192 -5.36 -0.42 -7.36
C ASN A 192 -4.84 -0.17 -8.79
N LYS A 193 -3.61 -0.60 -9.09
CA LYS A 193 -2.96 -0.50 -10.41
C LYS A 193 -3.21 -1.73 -11.28
N SER A 194 -4.15 -2.57 -10.91
CA SER A 194 -4.47 -3.81 -11.62
C SER A 194 -5.93 -3.89 -12.03
N HIS A 195 -6.24 -4.86 -12.89
CA HIS A 195 -7.63 -5.19 -13.25
C HIS A 195 -8.32 -6.12 -12.25
N ARG A 196 -7.64 -6.50 -11.17
CA ARG A 196 -8.16 -7.46 -10.19
C ARG A 196 -9.24 -6.82 -9.31
N ASP A 197 -10.28 -7.59 -9.05
CA ASP A 197 -11.35 -7.29 -8.09
C ASP A 197 -11.30 -8.24 -6.88
N GLU A 198 -10.34 -9.18 -6.91
CA GLU A 198 -10.08 -10.15 -5.84
C GLU A 198 -8.61 -10.53 -5.74
N VAL A 199 -8.21 -11.02 -4.58
CA VAL A 199 -6.90 -11.62 -4.31
C VAL A 199 -7.11 -12.95 -3.60
N GLU A 200 -6.71 -14.07 -4.22
CA GLU A 200 -6.91 -15.42 -3.67
C GLU A 200 -8.39 -15.69 -3.28
N GLY A 201 -9.33 -15.17 -4.06
CA GLY A 201 -10.77 -15.30 -3.80
C GLY A 201 -11.30 -14.37 -2.69
N VAL A 202 -10.47 -13.45 -2.17
CA VAL A 202 -10.89 -12.40 -1.24
C VAL A 202 -11.24 -11.15 -2.04
N PRO A 203 -12.41 -10.51 -1.83
CA PRO A 203 -12.75 -9.26 -2.49
C PRO A 203 -11.66 -8.20 -2.29
N LEU A 204 -11.36 -7.46 -3.36
CA LEU A 204 -10.41 -6.35 -3.35
C LEU A 204 -11.13 -5.06 -3.74
N ARG A 205 -11.00 -4.02 -2.91
CA ARG A 205 -11.51 -2.68 -3.20
C ARG A 205 -10.37 -1.67 -3.18
N GLY A 206 -10.32 -0.83 -4.20
CA GLY A 206 -9.41 0.31 -4.27
C GLY A 206 -10.22 1.60 -4.37
N LEU A 207 -9.82 2.63 -3.62
CA LEU A 207 -10.50 3.93 -3.72
C LEU A 207 -10.28 4.55 -5.12
N VAL A 208 -9.12 4.30 -5.70
CA VAL A 208 -8.80 4.72 -7.07
C VAL A 208 -8.27 3.51 -7.84
N ARG A 209 -8.81 3.30 -9.04
CA ARG A 209 -8.24 2.33 -9.99
C ARG A 209 -7.47 3.07 -11.07
N VAL A 210 -6.22 2.63 -11.31
CA VAL A 210 -5.33 3.23 -12.32
C VAL A 210 -4.82 2.09 -13.20
N VAL A 211 -5.28 2.06 -14.46
CA VAL A 211 -4.90 1.02 -15.43
C VAL A 211 -4.48 1.65 -16.75
N THR A 212 -3.55 1.00 -17.46
CA THR A 212 -3.22 1.34 -18.85
C THR A 212 -4.33 0.87 -19.77
N VAL A 213 -4.62 1.66 -20.82
CA VAL A 213 -5.61 1.36 -21.87
C VAL A 213 -4.93 1.15 -23.20
#